data_79bc004fa4376e9df641f1e58be4531a
#
_entry.id   79bc004fa4376e9df641f1e58be4531a
#
_cell.length_a   1.000
_cell.length_b   1.000
_cell.length_c   1.000
_cell.angle_alpha   90.00
_cell.angle_beta   90.00
_cell.angle_gamma   90.00
#
_symmetry.space_group_name_H-M   'P 1'
#
loop_
_entity.id
_entity.type
_entity.pdbx_description
1 polymer ?
#
loop_
_entity_poly.entity_id
_entity_poly.type
_entity_poly.pdbx_seq_one_letter_code
_entity_poly.pdbx_strand_id
1 'polypeptide(L)'
;MENHAFSPLYVAKLPINGIYALNKSTIELAKPIVSEIGSIPSAALTYLETINQNLVVSMNKNQKSTFTDEVKTLDSDRDADANEIKRMTSSYLKSSDPIKKLAASTLQLFLAPYWNIASLAQDIETGVVDEMLTKYKARPELIAAATEIGIDRLFASLETKNIAFDVKFKSRNTEYSERESSASTIKPAAVSAYLHFCTSIEQAVNFTPNDTLIALFNKMDELRKKYRPMEGGSKDAPTADAAPAK
;
A
#
# COMPACT_ATOMS: atom_id res chain seq x y z
N MET A 1 10.10 -45.87 -22.00
CA MET A 1 10.11 -44.38 -22.21
C MET A 1 10.70 -43.76 -20.97
N GLU A 2 11.66 -42.92 -21.12
CA GLU A 2 12.25 -42.13 -20.03
C GLU A 2 11.20 -41.10 -19.57
N ASN A 3 10.89 -41.07 -18.27
CA ASN A 3 9.87 -40.15 -17.75
C ASN A 3 10.57 -38.82 -17.36
N HIS A 4 10.30 -37.79 -18.10
CA HIS A 4 10.84 -36.45 -17.84
C HIS A 4 9.96 -35.74 -16.79
N ALA A 5 10.58 -35.36 -15.67
CA ALA A 5 9.99 -34.55 -14.62
C ALA A 5 10.96 -33.48 -14.16
N PHE A 6 10.50 -32.25 -13.99
CA PHE A 6 11.35 -31.16 -13.52
C PHE A 6 11.85 -31.34 -12.09
N SER A 7 13.07 -30.93 -11.84
CA SER A 7 13.64 -30.85 -10.50
C SER A 7 12.74 -30.02 -9.58
N PRO A 8 12.58 -30.43 -8.29
CA PRO A 8 11.75 -29.70 -7.34
C PRO A 8 12.18 -28.24 -7.20
N LEU A 9 11.21 -27.31 -7.29
CA LEU A 9 11.38 -25.90 -6.99
C LEU A 9 10.07 -25.34 -6.45
N TYR A 10 10.09 -24.84 -5.22
CA TYR A 10 8.93 -24.18 -4.59
C TYR A 10 8.86 -22.72 -5.03
N VAL A 11 8.40 -22.47 -6.26
CA VAL A 11 8.37 -21.16 -6.92
C VAL A 11 7.68 -20.10 -6.05
N ALA A 12 6.63 -20.45 -5.33
CA ALA A 12 5.91 -19.54 -4.44
C ALA A 12 6.77 -18.99 -3.28
N LYS A 13 7.86 -19.70 -2.92
CA LYS A 13 8.81 -19.26 -1.88
C LYS A 13 9.87 -18.29 -2.41
N LEU A 14 9.97 -18.12 -3.72
CA LEU A 14 10.89 -17.13 -4.29
C LEU A 14 10.41 -15.70 -3.98
N PRO A 15 11.33 -14.74 -3.80
CA PRO A 15 10.98 -13.33 -3.77
C PRO A 15 10.39 -12.89 -5.11
N ILE A 16 9.64 -11.80 -5.13
CA ILE A 16 8.96 -11.30 -6.35
C ILE A 16 9.94 -11.10 -7.50
N ASN A 17 11.11 -10.49 -7.23
CA ASN A 17 12.17 -10.30 -8.23
C ASN A 17 12.70 -11.64 -8.75
N GLY A 18 12.79 -12.65 -7.89
CA GLY A 18 13.21 -14.00 -8.27
C GLY A 18 12.20 -14.67 -9.20
N ILE A 19 10.91 -14.54 -8.93
CA ILE A 19 9.83 -15.06 -9.80
C ILE A 19 9.85 -14.35 -11.15
N TYR A 20 9.95 -13.02 -11.15
CA TYR A 20 10.06 -12.25 -12.38
C TYR A 20 11.25 -12.70 -13.24
N ALA A 21 12.42 -12.84 -12.62
CA ALA A 21 13.65 -13.23 -13.33
C ALA A 21 13.60 -14.68 -13.83
N LEU A 22 13.04 -15.61 -13.04
CA LEU A 22 12.81 -16.98 -13.45
C LEU A 22 11.87 -17.06 -14.66
N ASN A 23 10.74 -16.36 -14.59
CA ASN A 23 9.75 -16.30 -15.67
C ASN A 23 10.38 -15.69 -16.94
N LYS A 24 11.08 -14.56 -16.80
CA LYS A 24 11.77 -13.88 -17.91
C LYS A 24 12.76 -14.82 -18.59
N SER A 25 13.66 -15.47 -17.84
CA SER A 25 14.64 -16.40 -18.40
C SER A 25 13.98 -17.60 -19.08
N THR A 26 12.88 -18.10 -18.52
CA THR A 26 12.10 -19.21 -19.12
C THR A 26 11.47 -18.77 -20.44
N ILE A 27 10.88 -17.58 -20.50
CA ILE A 27 10.33 -17.00 -21.73
C ILE A 27 11.43 -16.85 -22.80
N GLU A 28 12.58 -16.32 -22.42
CA GLU A 28 13.71 -16.12 -23.34
C GLU A 28 14.23 -17.45 -23.92
N LEU A 29 14.18 -18.55 -23.16
CA LEU A 29 14.53 -19.89 -23.64
C LEU A 29 13.49 -20.45 -24.62
N ALA A 30 12.20 -20.24 -24.35
CA ALA A 30 11.11 -20.88 -25.10
C ALA A 30 10.66 -20.07 -26.33
N LYS A 31 10.72 -18.74 -26.28
CA LYS A 31 10.20 -17.85 -27.32
C LYS A 31 10.81 -18.09 -28.72
N PRO A 32 12.15 -18.30 -28.89
CA PRO A 32 12.73 -18.54 -30.17
C PRO A 32 12.24 -19.81 -30.89
N ILE A 33 11.69 -20.75 -30.12
CA ILE A 33 11.30 -22.09 -30.62
C ILE A 33 9.77 -22.34 -30.43
N VAL A 34 8.99 -21.26 -30.24
CA VAL A 34 7.55 -21.34 -29.94
C VAL A 34 6.74 -22.14 -30.98
N SER A 35 7.16 -22.12 -32.27
CA SER A 35 6.51 -22.85 -33.33
C SER A 35 6.75 -24.39 -33.26
N GLU A 36 7.74 -24.82 -32.49
CA GLU A 36 8.20 -26.22 -32.43
C GLU A 36 7.76 -26.94 -31.17
N ILE A 37 7.26 -26.18 -30.14
CA ILE A 37 6.89 -26.74 -28.85
C ILE A 37 5.44 -27.24 -28.75
N GLY A 38 4.66 -27.06 -29.83
CA GLY A 38 3.25 -27.48 -29.91
C GLY A 38 2.26 -26.41 -29.37
N SER A 39 0.98 -26.59 -29.70
CA SER A 39 -0.04 -25.57 -29.43
C SER A 39 -0.33 -25.34 -27.96
N ILE A 40 -0.33 -26.38 -27.11
CA ILE A 40 -0.60 -26.27 -25.68
C ILE A 40 0.54 -25.53 -24.95
N PRO A 41 1.83 -25.92 -25.10
CA PRO A 41 2.91 -25.13 -24.53
C PRO A 41 3.00 -23.70 -25.08
N SER A 42 2.71 -23.47 -26.36
CA SER A 42 2.70 -22.13 -26.96
C SER A 42 1.64 -21.21 -26.31
N ALA A 43 0.43 -21.73 -26.08
CA ALA A 43 -0.61 -20.98 -25.36
C ALA A 43 -0.22 -20.69 -23.91
N ALA A 44 0.38 -21.67 -23.22
CA ALA A 44 0.88 -21.49 -21.85
C ALA A 44 2.02 -20.47 -21.78
N LEU A 45 2.91 -20.43 -22.79
CA LEU A 45 3.98 -19.43 -22.90
C LEU A 45 3.40 -18.03 -23.07
N THR A 46 2.42 -17.85 -23.96
CA THR A 46 1.74 -16.56 -24.16
C THR A 46 1.11 -16.05 -22.87
N TYR A 47 0.46 -16.94 -22.12
CA TYR A 47 -0.11 -16.62 -20.82
C TYR A 47 1.00 -16.21 -19.81
N LEU A 48 2.11 -16.94 -19.75
CA LEU A 48 3.26 -16.61 -18.91
C LEU A 48 3.85 -15.26 -19.26
N GLU A 49 4.02 -14.95 -20.56
CA GLU A 49 4.47 -13.63 -21.03
C GLU A 49 3.58 -12.49 -20.54
N THR A 50 2.27 -12.65 -20.72
CA THR A 50 1.26 -11.64 -20.30
C THR A 50 1.33 -11.38 -18.80
N ILE A 51 1.34 -12.43 -17.99
CA ILE A 51 1.38 -12.28 -16.53
C ILE A 51 2.72 -11.72 -16.05
N ASN A 52 3.82 -12.13 -16.68
CA ASN A 52 5.15 -11.59 -16.31
C ASN A 52 5.29 -10.11 -16.69
N GLN A 53 4.66 -9.65 -17.78
CA GLN A 53 4.59 -8.23 -18.13
C GLN A 53 3.76 -7.44 -17.09
N ASN A 54 2.62 -7.97 -16.64
CA ASN A 54 1.83 -7.35 -15.58
C ASN A 54 2.62 -7.29 -14.25
N LEU A 55 3.40 -8.33 -13.96
CA LEU A 55 4.24 -8.36 -12.76
C LEU A 55 5.30 -7.25 -12.79
N VAL A 56 6.06 -7.11 -13.90
CA VAL A 56 7.11 -6.08 -13.99
C VAL A 56 6.55 -4.66 -13.91
N VAL A 57 5.40 -4.40 -14.53
CA VAL A 57 4.73 -3.09 -14.45
C VAL A 57 4.34 -2.75 -13.00
N SER A 58 4.03 -3.77 -12.20
CA SER A 58 3.60 -3.60 -10.81
C SER A 58 4.74 -3.65 -9.78
N MET A 59 5.97 -3.99 -10.22
CA MET A 59 7.16 -4.04 -9.35
C MET A 59 7.69 -2.64 -9.04
N ASN A 60 8.31 -2.51 -7.85
CA ASN A 60 9.03 -1.29 -7.42
C ASN A 60 8.19 0.00 -7.44
N LYS A 61 6.85 -0.10 -7.43
CA LYS A 61 5.99 1.08 -7.29
C LYS A 61 6.10 1.64 -5.88
N ASN A 62 6.19 2.95 -5.80
CA ASN A 62 6.10 3.65 -4.51
C ASN A 62 4.70 3.42 -3.92
N GLN A 63 4.65 2.73 -2.77
CA GLN A 63 3.39 2.44 -2.07
C GLN A 63 2.94 3.60 -1.16
N LYS A 64 3.81 4.61 -0.95
CA LYS A 64 3.46 5.79 -0.17
C LYS A 64 2.62 6.75 -1.04
N SER A 65 1.49 7.20 -0.52
CA SER A 65 0.71 8.25 -1.17
C SER A 65 1.50 9.55 -1.21
N THR A 66 1.35 10.31 -2.31
CA THR A 66 1.91 11.66 -2.43
C THR A 66 1.37 12.59 -1.35
N PHE A 67 0.16 12.34 -0.84
CA PHE A 67 -0.51 13.13 0.21
C PHE A 67 -0.18 12.70 1.64
N THR A 68 0.60 11.61 1.85
CA THR A 68 0.78 11.05 3.21
C THR A 68 1.39 12.06 4.19
N ASP A 69 2.43 12.78 3.77
CA ASP A 69 3.13 13.72 4.65
C ASP A 69 2.28 14.98 4.88
N GLU A 70 1.56 15.45 3.86
CA GLU A 70 0.64 16.59 3.96
C GLU A 70 -0.54 16.28 4.89
N VAL A 71 -1.17 15.12 4.74
CA VAL A 71 -2.25 14.64 5.64
C VAL A 71 -1.75 14.56 7.09
N LYS A 72 -0.53 14.04 7.32
CA LYS A 72 0.04 13.98 8.66
C LYS A 72 0.29 15.37 9.26
N THR A 73 0.74 16.34 8.46
CA THR A 73 0.95 17.71 8.92
C THR A 73 -0.37 18.37 9.29
N LEU A 74 -1.38 18.27 8.41
CA LEU A 74 -2.71 18.84 8.66
C LEU A 74 -3.39 18.22 9.89
N ASP A 75 -3.21 16.92 10.12
CA ASP A 75 -3.67 16.22 11.31
C ASP A 75 -3.02 16.80 12.58
N SER A 76 -1.71 16.91 12.57
CA SER A 76 -0.96 17.48 13.69
C SER A 76 -1.35 18.93 13.99
N ASP A 77 -1.60 19.73 12.95
CA ASP A 77 -2.00 21.13 13.09
C ASP A 77 -3.41 21.26 13.66
N ARG A 78 -4.34 20.38 13.28
CA ARG A 78 -5.69 20.27 13.82
C ARG A 78 -5.66 19.85 15.29
N ASP A 79 -4.88 18.83 15.62
CA ASP A 79 -4.68 18.34 16.99
C ASP A 79 -4.12 19.42 17.91
N ALA A 80 -3.19 20.24 17.39
CA ALA A 80 -2.60 21.33 18.14
C ALA A 80 -3.69 22.36 18.58
N ASP A 81 -4.61 22.73 17.69
CA ASP A 81 -5.70 23.65 18.03
C ASP A 81 -6.67 23.04 19.03
N ALA A 82 -7.05 21.76 18.85
CA ALA A 82 -7.94 21.05 19.78
C ALA A 82 -7.31 20.97 21.20
N ASN A 83 -6.03 20.63 21.27
CA ASN A 83 -5.30 20.59 22.53
C ASN A 83 -5.10 21.99 23.16
N GLU A 84 -4.93 23.03 22.34
CA GLU A 84 -4.80 24.38 22.84
C GLU A 84 -6.10 24.91 23.40
N ILE A 85 -7.25 24.65 22.75
CA ILE A 85 -8.60 24.94 23.29
C ILE A 85 -8.77 24.29 24.66
N LYS A 86 -8.43 23.00 24.78
CA LYS A 86 -8.47 22.25 26.03
C LYS A 86 -7.57 22.87 27.10
N ARG A 87 -6.34 23.19 26.76
CA ARG A 87 -5.34 23.74 27.67
C ARG A 87 -5.77 25.12 28.19
N MET A 88 -6.21 26.01 27.30
CA MET A 88 -6.65 27.36 27.67
C MET A 88 -7.88 27.31 28.54
N THR A 89 -8.89 26.52 28.16
CA THR A 89 -10.10 26.30 28.99
C THR A 89 -9.71 25.84 30.40
N SER A 90 -8.85 24.82 30.51
CA SER A 90 -8.37 24.29 31.80
C SER A 90 -7.60 25.35 32.64
N SER A 91 -6.84 26.22 31.98
CA SER A 91 -6.10 27.30 32.65
C SER A 91 -7.03 28.33 33.27
N TYR A 92 -8.04 28.76 32.53
CA TYR A 92 -9.00 29.79 33.01
C TYR A 92 -9.98 29.29 34.08
N LEU A 93 -10.15 27.97 34.24
CA LEU A 93 -10.88 27.41 35.39
C LEU A 93 -10.25 27.79 36.74
N LYS A 94 -8.94 28.08 36.76
CA LYS A 94 -8.16 28.50 37.92
C LYS A 94 -7.99 30.01 37.99
N SER A 95 -8.64 30.76 37.12
CA SER A 95 -8.55 32.24 37.11
C SER A 95 -9.10 32.85 38.41
N SER A 96 -8.42 33.89 38.89
CA SER A 96 -8.94 34.75 39.96
C SER A 96 -10.06 35.70 39.48
N ASP A 97 -10.15 35.91 38.16
CA ASP A 97 -11.25 36.68 37.55
C ASP A 97 -12.50 35.80 37.48
N PRO A 98 -13.60 36.16 38.20
CA PRO A 98 -14.80 35.36 38.25
C PRO A 98 -15.53 35.26 36.90
N ILE A 99 -15.40 36.27 36.02
CA ILE A 99 -16.03 36.27 34.69
C ILE A 99 -15.34 35.25 33.81
N LYS A 100 -14.03 35.31 33.74
CA LYS A 100 -13.24 34.33 32.96
C LYS A 100 -13.37 32.92 33.47
N LYS A 101 -13.47 32.75 34.81
CA LYS A 101 -13.68 31.43 35.41
C LYS A 101 -15.07 30.87 35.05
N LEU A 102 -16.09 31.70 35.02
CA LEU A 102 -17.46 31.29 34.63
C LEU A 102 -17.46 30.90 33.14
N ALA A 103 -16.88 31.71 32.29
CA ALA A 103 -16.74 31.45 30.84
C ALA A 103 -16.02 30.09 30.59
N ALA A 104 -14.91 29.86 31.28
CA ALA A 104 -14.19 28.59 31.17
C ALA A 104 -15.02 27.40 31.67
N SER A 105 -15.82 27.57 32.73
CA SER A 105 -16.69 26.51 33.23
C SER A 105 -17.79 26.15 32.22
N THR A 106 -18.38 27.16 31.57
CA THR A 106 -19.36 26.98 30.49
C THR A 106 -18.81 26.19 29.35
N LEU A 107 -17.58 26.55 28.88
CA LEU A 107 -16.90 25.85 27.81
C LEU A 107 -16.49 24.44 28.22
N GLN A 108 -16.02 24.23 29.44
CA GLN A 108 -15.65 22.90 29.93
C GLN A 108 -16.81 21.91 29.88
N LEU A 109 -18.01 22.33 30.33
CA LEU A 109 -19.22 21.51 30.29
C LEU A 109 -19.56 21.12 28.83
N PHE A 110 -19.45 22.07 27.91
CA PHE A 110 -19.66 21.82 26.49
C PHE A 110 -18.61 20.89 25.90
N LEU A 111 -17.33 21.10 26.21
CA LEU A 111 -16.21 20.37 25.66
C LEU A 111 -16.01 18.98 26.28
N ALA A 112 -16.69 18.66 27.40
CA ALA A 112 -16.49 17.40 28.11
C ALA A 112 -16.60 16.14 27.22
N PRO A 113 -17.60 16.01 26.32
CA PRO A 113 -17.68 14.88 25.39
C PRO A 113 -16.56 14.85 24.34
N TYR A 114 -15.95 15.99 24.05
CA TYR A 114 -14.94 16.19 23.02
C TYR A 114 -13.51 16.26 23.58
N TRP A 115 -13.33 15.99 24.88
CA TRP A 115 -12.10 16.27 25.61
C TRP A 115 -10.88 15.52 25.08
N ASN A 116 -11.08 14.37 24.45
CA ASN A 116 -10.02 13.52 23.89
C ASN A 116 -10.12 13.40 22.37
N ILE A 117 -10.64 14.40 21.69
CA ILE A 117 -10.91 14.40 20.25
C ILE A 117 -9.64 14.11 19.43
N ALA A 118 -8.51 14.74 19.78
CA ALA A 118 -7.21 14.55 19.15
C ALA A 118 -6.58 13.14 19.34
N SER A 119 -7.27 12.22 20.03
CA SER A 119 -6.84 10.81 20.17
C SER A 119 -7.69 9.84 19.36
N LEU A 120 -8.65 10.33 18.59
CA LEU A 120 -9.52 9.53 17.75
C LEU A 120 -8.82 9.13 16.45
N ALA A 121 -9.37 8.12 15.75
CA ALA A 121 -8.93 7.83 14.40
C ALA A 121 -9.30 9.00 13.47
N GLN A 122 -8.44 9.30 12.50
CA GLN A 122 -8.48 10.50 11.66
C GLN A 122 -9.83 10.80 11.01
N ASP A 123 -10.50 9.77 10.50
CA ASP A 123 -11.83 9.86 9.87
C ASP A 123 -12.94 10.12 10.89
N ILE A 124 -12.87 9.46 12.04
CA ILE A 124 -13.82 9.65 13.16
C ILE A 124 -13.65 11.05 13.74
N GLU A 125 -12.42 11.48 13.95
CA GLU A 125 -12.10 12.80 14.48
C GLU A 125 -12.69 13.92 13.63
N THR A 126 -12.55 13.84 12.31
CA THR A 126 -13.12 14.82 11.37
C THR A 126 -14.60 15.03 11.61
N GLY A 127 -15.38 13.96 11.72
CA GLY A 127 -16.81 14.03 11.98
C GLY A 127 -17.15 14.59 13.36
N VAL A 128 -16.38 14.22 14.38
CA VAL A 128 -16.60 14.71 15.76
C VAL A 128 -16.23 16.18 15.90
N VAL A 129 -15.20 16.66 15.20
CA VAL A 129 -14.85 18.10 15.11
C VAL A 129 -15.98 18.88 14.45
N ASP A 130 -16.51 18.40 13.33
CA ASP A 130 -17.64 19.05 12.63
C ASP A 130 -18.88 19.13 13.50
N GLU A 131 -19.20 18.04 14.22
CA GLU A 131 -20.32 18.02 15.18
C GLU A 131 -20.12 19.06 16.29
N MET A 132 -18.94 19.08 16.90
CA MET A 132 -18.58 20.01 17.96
C MET A 132 -18.71 21.47 17.49
N LEU A 133 -18.12 21.80 16.34
CA LEU A 133 -18.14 23.15 15.79
C LEU A 133 -19.55 23.58 15.40
N THR A 134 -20.36 22.69 14.86
CA THR A 134 -21.77 22.96 14.54
C THR A 134 -22.55 23.33 15.81
N LYS A 135 -22.38 22.57 16.88
CA LYS A 135 -23.04 22.82 18.16
C LYS A 135 -22.50 24.08 18.86
N TYR A 136 -21.20 24.36 18.74
CA TYR A 136 -20.58 25.58 19.24
C TYR A 136 -21.18 26.82 18.57
N LYS A 137 -21.26 26.83 17.25
CA LYS A 137 -21.79 27.97 16.47
C LYS A 137 -23.28 28.22 16.71
N ALA A 138 -24.04 27.17 17.01
CA ALA A 138 -25.47 27.27 17.29
C ALA A 138 -25.78 27.87 18.67
N ARG A 139 -24.77 28.13 19.52
CA ARG A 139 -24.92 28.58 20.90
C ARG A 139 -24.18 29.89 21.16
N PRO A 140 -24.89 31.03 21.12
CA PRO A 140 -24.27 32.35 21.36
C PRO A 140 -23.54 32.47 22.70
N GLU A 141 -24.01 31.78 23.74
CA GLU A 141 -23.36 31.75 25.05
C GLU A 141 -21.98 31.10 25.02
N LEU A 142 -21.77 30.09 24.17
CA LEU A 142 -20.45 29.46 24.01
C LEU A 142 -19.48 30.36 23.25
N ILE A 143 -19.99 31.07 22.23
CA ILE A 143 -19.19 32.04 21.48
C ILE A 143 -18.75 33.18 22.38
N ALA A 144 -19.68 33.74 23.19
CA ALA A 144 -19.37 34.76 24.16
C ALA A 144 -18.34 34.30 25.21
N ALA A 145 -18.50 33.06 25.72
CA ALA A 145 -17.55 32.48 26.66
C ALA A 145 -16.15 32.28 26.05
N ALA A 146 -16.07 31.84 24.79
CA ALA A 146 -14.79 31.68 24.07
C ALA A 146 -14.12 33.04 23.84
N THR A 147 -14.88 34.07 23.46
CA THR A 147 -14.40 35.44 23.30
C THR A 147 -13.88 36.00 24.60
N GLU A 148 -14.59 35.79 25.74
CA GLU A 148 -14.19 36.27 27.05
C GLU A 148 -12.81 35.77 27.48
N ILE A 149 -12.48 34.52 27.17
CA ILE A 149 -11.16 33.93 27.46
C ILE A 149 -10.19 33.96 26.27
N GLY A 150 -10.58 34.62 25.15
CA GLY A 150 -9.73 34.87 23.99
C GLY A 150 -9.38 33.65 23.16
N ILE A 151 -10.25 32.63 23.12
CA ILE A 151 -10.02 31.38 22.34
C ILE A 151 -10.98 31.20 21.16
N ASP A 152 -11.82 32.16 20.86
CA ASP A 152 -12.74 32.15 19.72
C ASP A 152 -12.03 31.90 18.40
N ARG A 153 -10.81 32.47 18.24
CA ARG A 153 -9.98 32.27 17.06
C ARG A 153 -9.47 30.82 16.89
N LEU A 154 -9.31 30.10 18.00
CA LEU A 154 -8.88 28.68 17.95
C LEU A 154 -10.00 27.81 17.38
N PHE A 155 -11.28 28.09 17.69
CA PHE A 155 -12.40 27.38 17.09
C PHE A 155 -12.48 27.66 15.57
N ALA A 156 -12.26 28.89 15.12
CA ALA A 156 -12.21 29.22 13.69
C ALA A 156 -11.01 28.59 12.97
N SER A 157 -9.85 28.56 13.62
CA SER A 157 -8.65 27.89 13.10
C SER A 157 -8.86 26.37 13.00
N LEU A 158 -9.41 25.74 14.04
CA LEU A 158 -9.74 24.32 14.07
C LEU A 158 -10.67 23.95 12.92
N GLU A 159 -11.71 24.75 12.65
CA GLU A 159 -12.60 24.53 11.51
C GLU A 159 -11.85 24.55 10.18
N THR A 160 -11.04 25.57 9.96
CA THR A 160 -10.27 25.72 8.73
C THR A 160 -9.33 24.52 8.51
N LYS A 161 -8.66 24.10 9.57
CA LYS A 161 -7.76 22.95 9.53
C LYS A 161 -8.49 21.63 9.34
N ASN A 162 -9.67 21.46 9.96
CA ASN A 162 -10.49 20.25 9.78
C ASN A 162 -10.96 20.11 8.32
N ILE A 163 -11.40 21.20 7.71
CA ILE A 163 -11.78 21.22 6.29
C ILE A 163 -10.57 20.90 5.39
N ALA A 164 -9.42 21.51 5.64
CA ALA A 164 -8.21 21.27 4.86
C ALA A 164 -7.75 19.80 4.98
N PHE A 165 -7.79 19.24 6.19
CA PHE A 165 -7.51 17.84 6.44
C PHE A 165 -8.46 16.92 5.66
N ASP A 166 -9.77 17.13 5.76
CA ASP A 166 -10.80 16.29 5.11
C ASP A 166 -10.59 16.24 3.58
N VAL A 167 -10.33 17.38 2.96
CA VAL A 167 -10.04 17.46 1.52
C VAL A 167 -8.83 16.61 1.14
N LYS A 168 -7.72 16.73 1.89
CA LYS A 168 -6.51 15.97 1.58
C LYS A 168 -6.61 14.49 1.94
N PHE A 169 -7.32 14.17 3.01
CA PHE A 169 -7.61 12.80 3.39
C PHE A 169 -8.42 12.07 2.30
N LYS A 170 -9.45 12.72 1.76
CA LYS A 170 -10.24 12.21 0.64
C LYS A 170 -9.41 12.04 -0.62
N SER A 171 -8.55 13.01 -0.96
CA SER A 171 -7.62 12.91 -2.09
C SER A 171 -6.68 11.71 -1.96
N ARG A 172 -6.13 11.47 -0.76
CA ARG A 172 -5.31 10.30 -0.46
C ARG A 172 -6.07 9.00 -0.65
N ASN A 173 -7.32 8.93 -0.17
CA ASN A 173 -8.15 7.73 -0.31
C ASN A 173 -8.51 7.47 -1.78
N THR A 174 -8.78 8.52 -2.57
CA THR A 174 -8.98 8.40 -4.03
C THR A 174 -7.73 7.86 -4.70
N GLU A 175 -6.54 8.41 -4.41
CA GLU A 175 -5.27 7.90 -4.92
C GLU A 175 -5.08 6.42 -4.58
N TYR A 176 -5.44 5.98 -3.35
CA TYR A 176 -5.35 4.57 -2.97
C TYR A 176 -6.34 3.69 -3.74
N SER A 177 -7.55 4.18 -4.01
CA SER A 177 -8.56 3.41 -4.76
C SER A 177 -8.22 3.26 -6.24
N GLU A 178 -7.51 4.22 -6.82
CA GLU A 178 -7.10 4.23 -8.23
C GLU A 178 -5.78 3.48 -8.47
N ARG A 179 -5.12 3.00 -7.42
CA ARG A 179 -3.85 2.27 -7.56
C ARG A 179 -4.05 0.96 -8.28
N GLU A 180 -3.21 0.74 -9.27
CA GLU A 180 -3.07 -0.57 -9.90
C GLU A 180 -2.62 -1.64 -8.88
N SER A 181 -2.95 -2.90 -9.19
CA SER A 181 -2.58 -4.05 -8.36
C SER A 181 -1.10 -4.06 -8.02
N SER A 182 -0.79 -4.32 -6.75
CA SER A 182 0.59 -4.46 -6.30
C SER A 182 1.24 -5.73 -6.89
N ALA A 183 2.57 -5.75 -6.99
CA ALA A 183 3.29 -6.96 -7.39
C ALA A 183 2.99 -8.16 -6.48
N SER A 184 2.70 -7.93 -5.21
CA SER A 184 2.27 -8.99 -4.27
C SER A 184 0.93 -9.60 -4.64
N THR A 185 0.00 -8.83 -5.16
CA THR A 185 -1.31 -9.30 -5.64
C THR A 185 -1.17 -10.14 -6.92
N ILE A 186 -0.20 -9.79 -7.79
CA ILE A 186 0.04 -10.49 -9.06
C ILE A 186 0.91 -11.74 -8.86
N LYS A 187 1.71 -11.80 -7.78
CA LYS A 187 2.63 -12.91 -7.48
C LYS A 187 1.99 -14.29 -7.61
N PRO A 188 0.81 -14.60 -7.03
CA PRO A 188 0.20 -15.93 -7.16
C PRO A 188 -0.10 -16.30 -8.62
N ALA A 189 -0.58 -15.35 -9.42
CA ALA A 189 -0.84 -15.57 -10.85
C ALA A 189 0.46 -15.84 -11.62
N ALA A 190 1.56 -15.13 -11.30
CA ALA A 190 2.87 -15.33 -11.91
C ALA A 190 3.46 -16.72 -11.60
N VAL A 191 3.29 -17.19 -10.36
CA VAL A 191 3.66 -18.55 -9.94
C VAL A 191 2.85 -19.58 -10.71
N SER A 192 1.53 -19.41 -10.77
CA SER A 192 0.61 -20.33 -11.46
C SER A 192 0.92 -20.41 -12.96
N ALA A 193 1.14 -19.27 -13.62
CA ALA A 193 1.48 -19.23 -15.04
C ALA A 193 2.78 -19.98 -15.34
N TYR A 194 3.82 -19.82 -14.50
CA TYR A 194 5.06 -20.57 -14.62
C TYR A 194 4.85 -22.08 -14.47
N LEU A 195 4.11 -22.50 -13.45
CA LEU A 195 3.83 -23.92 -13.20
C LEU A 195 3.00 -24.53 -14.32
N HIS A 196 2.01 -23.83 -14.85
CA HIS A 196 1.24 -24.27 -16.03
C HIS A 196 2.13 -24.48 -17.24
N PHE A 197 3.07 -23.56 -17.49
CA PHE A 197 4.02 -23.71 -18.58
C PHE A 197 4.93 -24.93 -18.35
N CYS A 198 5.49 -25.11 -17.15
CA CYS A 198 6.29 -26.29 -16.83
C CYS A 198 5.49 -27.59 -17.07
N THR A 199 4.28 -27.70 -16.55
CA THR A 199 3.43 -28.87 -16.76
C THR A 199 3.16 -29.14 -18.24
N SER A 200 2.93 -28.11 -19.03
CA SER A 200 2.71 -28.25 -20.48
C SER A 200 3.95 -28.78 -21.22
N ILE A 201 5.14 -28.34 -20.82
CA ILE A 201 6.42 -28.85 -21.37
C ILE A 201 6.66 -30.29 -20.93
N GLU A 202 6.45 -30.64 -19.64
CA GLU A 202 6.58 -32.02 -19.17
C GLU A 202 5.67 -32.99 -19.97
N GLN A 203 4.42 -32.59 -20.17
CA GLN A 203 3.47 -33.39 -20.96
C GLN A 203 3.94 -33.51 -22.41
N ALA A 204 4.36 -32.42 -23.04
CA ALA A 204 4.80 -32.46 -24.42
C ALA A 204 6.04 -33.35 -24.62
N VAL A 205 7.04 -33.24 -23.74
CA VAL A 205 8.26 -34.07 -23.82
C VAL A 205 7.94 -35.57 -23.59
N ASN A 206 7.01 -35.91 -22.71
CA ASN A 206 6.68 -37.29 -22.41
C ASN A 206 5.75 -37.95 -23.45
N PHE A 207 4.85 -37.17 -24.10
CA PHE A 207 3.87 -37.75 -25.02
C PHE A 207 4.16 -37.50 -26.50
N THR A 208 4.81 -36.40 -26.83
CA THR A 208 5.16 -35.99 -28.21
C THR A 208 6.60 -35.47 -28.30
N PRO A 209 7.60 -36.27 -27.89
CA PRO A 209 8.97 -35.82 -27.80
C PRO A 209 9.52 -35.42 -29.15
N ASN A 210 10.33 -34.35 -29.16
CA ASN A 210 11.26 -34.02 -30.23
C ASN A 210 12.54 -33.41 -29.62
N ASP A 211 13.60 -33.31 -30.38
CA ASP A 211 14.90 -32.86 -29.89
C ASP A 211 14.84 -31.42 -29.33
N THR A 212 14.06 -30.54 -29.96
CA THR A 212 13.87 -29.16 -29.54
C THR A 212 13.19 -29.08 -28.16
N LEU A 213 12.12 -29.87 -27.93
CA LEU A 213 11.44 -29.96 -26.65
C LEU A 213 12.31 -30.54 -25.55
N ILE A 214 13.08 -31.60 -25.84
CA ILE A 214 14.02 -32.20 -24.90
C ILE A 214 15.11 -31.20 -24.51
N ALA A 215 15.65 -30.48 -25.48
CA ALA A 215 16.66 -29.45 -25.24
C ALA A 215 16.08 -28.29 -24.38
N LEU A 216 14.85 -27.83 -24.65
CA LEU A 216 14.18 -26.83 -23.84
C LEU A 216 13.94 -27.30 -22.39
N PHE A 217 13.39 -28.52 -22.24
CA PHE A 217 13.17 -29.14 -20.93
C PHE A 217 14.47 -29.15 -20.11
N ASN A 218 15.58 -29.61 -20.66
CA ASN A 218 16.86 -29.68 -19.98
C ASN A 218 17.36 -28.29 -19.56
N LYS A 219 17.27 -27.29 -20.45
CA LYS A 219 17.63 -25.89 -20.10
C LYS A 219 16.77 -25.29 -19.00
N MET A 220 15.46 -25.58 -19.03
CA MET A 220 14.54 -25.12 -17.97
C MET A 220 14.82 -25.84 -16.64
N ASP A 221 15.18 -27.16 -16.67
CA ASP A 221 15.52 -27.88 -15.47
C ASP A 221 16.80 -27.36 -14.81
N GLU A 222 17.83 -27.05 -15.59
CA GLU A 222 19.04 -26.41 -15.09
C GLU A 222 18.74 -25.00 -14.52
N LEU A 223 17.86 -24.24 -15.17
CA LEU A 223 17.41 -22.96 -14.65
C LEU A 223 16.71 -23.12 -13.28
N ARG A 224 15.82 -24.11 -13.11
CA ARG A 224 15.16 -24.42 -11.84
C ARG A 224 16.14 -24.76 -10.73
N LYS A 225 17.14 -25.59 -11.01
CA LYS A 225 18.22 -25.94 -10.08
C LYS A 225 18.97 -24.69 -9.60
N LYS A 226 19.23 -23.73 -10.49
CA LYS A 226 19.88 -22.44 -10.17
C LYS A 226 19.04 -21.59 -9.20
N TYR A 227 17.70 -21.62 -9.29
CA TYR A 227 16.81 -20.82 -8.43
C TYR A 227 16.48 -21.52 -7.11
N ARG A 228 16.70 -22.82 -6.96
CA ARG A 228 16.42 -23.57 -5.74
C ARG A 228 17.06 -23.00 -4.47
N PRO A 229 18.32 -22.52 -4.45
CA PRO A 229 18.92 -21.90 -3.26
C PRO A 229 18.23 -20.59 -2.82
N MET A 230 17.43 -19.95 -3.68
CA MET A 230 16.71 -18.73 -3.38
C MET A 230 15.35 -18.96 -2.70
N GLU A 231 14.94 -20.20 -2.51
CA GLU A 231 13.73 -20.57 -1.76
C GLU A 231 13.89 -20.14 -0.28
N GLY A 232 12.98 -19.32 0.22
CA GLY A 232 12.97 -18.91 1.62
C GLY A 232 13.44 -17.49 1.89
N GLY A 233 13.75 -16.70 0.83
CA GLY A 233 13.93 -15.24 0.98
C GLY A 233 15.19 -14.83 1.72
N SER A 234 16.37 -15.30 1.30
CA SER A 234 17.62 -14.66 1.72
C SER A 234 17.64 -13.20 1.22
N LYS A 235 18.05 -12.27 2.10
CA LYS A 235 18.15 -10.83 1.82
C LYS A 235 19.20 -10.46 0.76
N ASP A 236 19.89 -11.43 0.19
CA ASP A 236 21.03 -11.28 -0.72
C ASP A 236 20.70 -11.73 -2.15
N ALA A 237 19.52 -11.40 -2.67
CA ALA A 237 19.32 -11.49 -4.11
C ALA A 237 20.14 -10.37 -4.78
N PRO A 238 21.07 -10.67 -5.71
CA PRO A 238 21.81 -9.63 -6.41
C PRO A 238 20.84 -8.71 -7.14
N THR A 239 20.88 -7.42 -6.80
CA THR A 239 20.26 -6.38 -7.60
C THR A 239 20.87 -6.46 -9.00
N ALA A 240 20.02 -6.76 -9.99
CA ALA A 240 20.41 -6.57 -11.38
C ALA A 240 20.54 -5.07 -11.59
N ASP A 241 21.75 -4.55 -11.49
CA ASP A 241 22.31 -3.34 -12.08
C ASP A 241 23.51 -2.88 -11.25
N ALA A 242 24.65 -3.45 -11.56
CA ALA A 242 25.90 -2.72 -11.42
C ALA A 242 26.49 -2.67 -12.85
N ALA A 243 26.12 -1.62 -13.59
CA ALA A 243 26.86 -1.25 -14.78
C ALA A 243 28.31 -0.91 -14.37
N PRO A 244 29.34 -1.34 -15.09
CA PRO A 244 30.72 -1.02 -14.75
C PRO A 244 30.94 0.47 -14.91
N ALA A 245 31.37 1.13 -13.81
CA ALA A 245 31.95 2.47 -13.87
C ALA A 245 33.17 2.45 -14.79
N LYS A 246 33.18 3.33 -15.78
CA LYS A 246 34.37 3.71 -16.52
C LYS A 246 35.22 4.69 -15.75
#